data_5456ff45e45ca91b0bca9a6163a9ed9b
#
_entry.id   5456ff45e45ca91b0bca9a6163a9ed9b
#
_cell.length_a   1.000
_cell.length_b   1.000
_cell.length_c   1.000
_cell.angle_alpha   90.00
_cell.angle_beta   90.00
_cell.angle_gamma   90.00
#
_symmetry.space_group_name_H-M   'P 1'
#
loop_
_entity.id
_entity.type
_entity.pdbx_description
1 polymer ?
#
loop_
_entity_poly.entity_id
_entity_poly.type
_entity_poly.pdbx_seq_one_letter_code
_entity_poly.pdbx_strand_id
1 'polypeptide(L)'
;MDFSLPGHLPGVLADMDEFIEVEIKPLEREHIQYFDHRREHARTDWDNGGVPRREWEELLGEMRRRADAAGWLRYGLPSQFGGRDGSNIDMAVIREHLAHKGLGLHNDLQDESSIVGNFPQVIMMDRFGTDAQRKEWTEALITGERSMAFGLTEPNHGSDATWLETRAERDGDDWIINGTKRFNTGVHRATHDLVFARTSGEPGQARGITAFLVPTDAPGFSVPYYWWTFNMPTDHGEVELDNVRVPADAVLGELDRGLEVGQTFLHENRIRQAASSLGAAQYCIDRAVAYAGERSVFGKPLAVNQAVQWPLVELQTEAQMVRLLVYYAASHLDGNHHMEVSDKVSMANYRANRLVCEAADRAMQVFGGVGYSRHEPFEHIYRHHRRYRITEGAEEIQIRRVAQRLFGFGRGTR
;
A
#
# COMPACT_ATOMS: atom_id res chain seq x y z
N MET A 1 -20.79 6.95 23.40
CA MET A 1 -19.80 6.62 22.35
C MET A 1 -18.47 6.56 23.05
N ASP A 2 -17.78 5.45 23.00
CA ASP A 2 -16.47 5.28 23.60
C ASP A 2 -15.41 5.55 22.51
N PHE A 3 -14.49 6.47 22.76
CA PHE A 3 -13.39 6.82 21.87
C PHE A 3 -12.04 6.27 22.36
N SER A 4 -12.05 5.45 23.42
CA SER A 4 -10.83 4.78 23.89
C SER A 4 -10.40 3.71 22.88
N LEU A 5 -9.09 3.52 22.79
CA LEU A 5 -8.54 2.40 22.03
C LEU A 5 -8.89 1.08 22.73
N PRO A 6 -9.01 -0.03 21.99
CA PRO A 6 -9.12 -1.37 22.58
C PRO A 6 -8.05 -1.58 23.65
N GLY A 7 -8.47 -2.08 24.83
CA GLY A 7 -7.62 -2.10 26.04
C GLY A 7 -6.31 -2.90 25.92
N HIS A 8 -6.21 -3.81 24.95
CA HIS A 8 -4.98 -4.59 24.68
C HIS A 8 -3.94 -3.81 23.87
N LEU A 9 -4.35 -2.82 23.06
CA LEU A 9 -3.47 -2.14 22.12
C LEU A 9 -2.30 -1.38 22.79
N PRO A 10 -2.47 -0.67 23.92
CA PRO A 10 -1.33 -0.01 24.55
C PRO A 10 -0.19 -0.98 24.87
N GLY A 11 -0.50 -2.21 25.34
CA GLY A 11 0.51 -3.26 25.57
C GLY A 11 1.14 -3.73 24.27
N VAL A 12 0.35 -4.01 23.25
CA VAL A 12 0.82 -4.42 21.91
C VAL A 12 1.80 -3.38 21.33
N LEU A 13 1.48 -2.10 21.42
CA LEU A 13 2.34 -1.03 20.89
C LEU A 13 3.65 -0.92 21.68
N ALA A 14 3.60 -1.08 23.01
CA ALA A 14 4.80 -1.06 23.85
C ALA A 14 5.75 -2.23 23.55
N ASP A 15 5.21 -3.45 23.43
CA ASP A 15 5.98 -4.65 23.06
C ASP A 15 6.59 -4.52 21.65
N MET A 16 5.84 -3.91 20.74
CA MET A 16 6.30 -3.63 19.38
C MET A 16 7.44 -2.60 19.37
N ASP A 17 7.35 -1.56 20.20
CA ASP A 17 8.41 -0.56 20.35
C ASP A 17 9.69 -1.19 20.92
N GLU A 18 9.59 -2.08 21.89
CA GLU A 18 10.72 -2.84 22.41
C GLU A 18 11.35 -3.72 21.32
N PHE A 19 10.54 -4.43 20.55
CA PHE A 19 11.03 -5.22 19.41
C PHE A 19 11.77 -4.37 18.38
N ILE A 20 11.24 -3.19 18.04
CA ILE A 20 11.89 -2.27 17.10
C ILE A 20 13.26 -1.85 17.63
N GLU A 21 13.36 -1.45 18.89
CA GLU A 21 14.62 -0.97 19.47
C GLU A 21 15.67 -2.09 19.60
N VAL A 22 15.26 -3.31 19.98
CA VAL A 22 16.17 -4.43 20.24
C VAL A 22 16.57 -5.14 18.94
N GLU A 23 15.63 -5.41 18.03
CA GLU A 23 15.87 -6.27 16.88
C GLU A 23 16.02 -5.51 15.55
N ILE A 24 15.34 -4.38 15.37
CA ILE A 24 15.30 -3.70 14.09
C ILE A 24 16.30 -2.54 14.01
N LYS A 25 16.38 -1.71 15.04
CA LYS A 25 17.29 -0.56 15.07
C LYS A 25 18.79 -0.93 14.97
N PRO A 26 19.28 -2.07 15.50
CA PRO A 26 20.65 -2.51 15.22
C PRO A 26 20.92 -2.74 13.72
N LEU A 27 20.02 -3.43 13.01
CA LEU A 27 20.13 -3.64 11.57
C LEU A 27 20.12 -2.31 10.80
N GLU A 28 19.23 -1.40 11.18
CA GLU A 28 19.15 -0.07 10.56
C GLU A 28 20.48 0.70 10.71
N ARG A 29 21.11 0.65 11.90
CA ARG A 29 22.39 1.30 12.16
C ARG A 29 23.54 0.72 11.34
N GLU A 30 23.58 -0.61 11.16
CA GLU A 30 24.57 -1.29 10.32
C GLU A 30 24.44 -0.91 8.83
N HIS A 31 23.24 -0.50 8.41
CA HIS A 31 22.90 -0.19 7.03
C HIS A 31 22.41 1.25 6.85
N ILE A 32 22.98 2.19 7.59
CA ILE A 32 22.52 3.59 7.68
C ILE A 32 22.41 4.31 6.32
N GLN A 33 23.20 3.89 5.29
CA GLN A 33 23.13 4.44 3.94
C GLN A 33 21.76 4.29 3.29
N TYR A 34 20.97 3.34 3.72
CA TYR A 34 19.59 3.14 3.23
C TYR A 34 18.57 4.05 3.92
N PHE A 35 18.95 4.76 4.98
CA PHE A 35 18.02 5.55 5.80
C PHE A 35 18.38 7.04 5.89
N ASP A 36 19.62 7.41 5.57
CA ASP A 36 20.09 8.80 5.55
C ASP A 36 19.87 9.48 4.18
N HIS A 37 20.54 10.62 3.95
CA HIS A 37 20.44 11.40 2.71
C HIS A 37 20.82 10.63 1.44
N ARG A 38 21.54 9.51 1.56
CA ARG A 38 21.96 8.62 0.46
C ARG A 38 20.88 7.61 0.07
N ARG A 39 19.79 7.51 0.84
CA ARG A 39 18.78 6.43 0.75
C ARG A 39 18.32 6.10 -0.67
N GLU A 40 18.00 7.10 -1.48
CA GLU A 40 17.56 6.86 -2.85
C GLU A 40 18.68 6.25 -3.72
N HIS A 41 19.89 6.79 -3.61
CA HIS A 41 21.06 6.31 -4.32
C HIS A 41 21.49 4.91 -3.88
N ALA A 42 21.48 4.67 -2.57
CA ALA A 42 21.89 3.39 -1.99
C ALA A 42 20.90 2.26 -2.33
N ARG A 43 19.61 2.56 -2.37
CA ARG A 43 18.55 1.57 -2.63
C ARG A 43 18.35 1.26 -4.11
N THR A 44 18.69 2.17 -5.02
CA THR A 44 18.35 2.11 -6.44
C THR A 44 19.45 1.50 -7.28
N ASP A 45 19.14 0.52 -8.10
CA ASP A 45 20.01 -0.01 -9.16
C ASP A 45 19.76 0.78 -10.44
N TRP A 46 20.51 1.89 -10.58
CA TRP A 46 20.36 2.83 -11.68
C TRP A 46 20.72 2.24 -13.04
N ASP A 47 21.63 1.27 -13.06
CA ASP A 47 22.12 0.63 -14.28
C ASP A 47 21.17 -0.46 -14.81
N ASN A 48 20.30 -0.99 -13.93
CA ASN A 48 19.35 -2.05 -14.25
C ASN A 48 17.89 -1.56 -14.15
N GLY A 49 17.56 -0.47 -14.82
CA GLY A 49 16.18 0.02 -14.93
C GLY A 49 15.68 0.79 -13.71
N GLY A 50 16.51 1.05 -12.70
CA GLY A 50 16.13 1.79 -11.51
C GLY A 50 15.35 0.99 -10.48
N VAL A 51 15.37 -0.34 -10.55
CA VAL A 51 14.73 -1.24 -9.59
C VAL A 51 15.47 -1.24 -8.25
N PRO A 52 14.88 -1.79 -7.18
CA PRO A 52 15.57 -1.94 -5.90
C PRO A 52 16.86 -2.78 -6.04
N ARG A 53 17.92 -2.36 -5.36
CA ARG A 53 19.14 -3.17 -5.24
C ARG A 53 18.84 -4.44 -4.46
N ARG A 54 19.49 -5.53 -4.83
CA ARG A 54 19.36 -6.84 -4.20
C ARG A 54 19.68 -6.77 -2.70
N GLU A 55 20.74 -6.11 -2.31
CA GLU A 55 21.15 -5.99 -0.90
C GLU A 55 20.11 -5.23 -0.04
N TRP A 56 19.41 -4.28 -0.63
CA TRP A 56 18.31 -3.60 0.01
C TRP A 56 17.11 -4.54 0.22
N GLU A 57 16.74 -5.33 -0.78
CA GLU A 57 15.66 -6.30 -0.67
C GLU A 57 16.00 -7.45 0.30
N GLU A 58 17.26 -7.88 0.36
CA GLU A 58 17.74 -8.86 1.33
C GLU A 58 17.61 -8.34 2.77
N LEU A 59 17.90 -7.04 3.01
CA LEU A 59 17.70 -6.40 4.32
C LEU A 59 16.22 -6.34 4.71
N LEU A 60 15.33 -6.00 3.77
CA LEU A 60 13.88 -6.06 3.99
C LEU A 60 13.42 -7.48 4.29
N GLY A 61 13.98 -8.47 3.61
CA GLY A 61 13.72 -9.88 3.87
C GLY A 61 14.15 -10.32 5.27
N GLU A 62 15.32 -9.86 5.74
CA GLU A 62 15.79 -10.15 7.11
C GLU A 62 14.88 -9.51 8.17
N MET A 63 14.49 -8.27 7.99
CA MET A 63 13.53 -7.61 8.86
C MET A 63 12.22 -8.42 8.97
N ARG A 64 11.70 -8.87 7.84
CA ARG A 64 10.46 -9.67 7.80
C ARG A 64 10.62 -11.02 8.50
N ARG A 65 11.75 -11.72 8.32
CA ARG A 65 12.02 -12.98 9.04
C ARG A 65 12.06 -12.79 10.55
N ARG A 66 12.71 -11.73 11.04
CA ARG A 66 12.72 -11.41 12.47
C ARG A 66 11.34 -11.08 12.99
N ALA A 67 10.59 -10.27 12.25
CA ALA A 67 9.22 -9.91 12.60
C ALA A 67 8.29 -11.14 12.62
N ASP A 68 8.46 -12.07 11.68
CA ASP A 68 7.69 -13.32 11.65
C ASP A 68 8.02 -14.25 12.84
N ALA A 69 9.31 -14.41 13.14
CA ALA A 69 9.76 -15.18 14.30
C ALA A 69 9.23 -14.63 15.64
N ALA A 70 9.06 -13.30 15.73
CA ALA A 70 8.47 -12.63 16.89
C ALA A 70 6.93 -12.60 16.86
N GLY A 71 6.30 -13.09 15.79
CA GLY A 71 4.85 -13.12 15.59
C GLY A 71 4.22 -11.78 15.25
N TRP A 72 5.02 -10.78 14.82
CA TRP A 72 4.52 -9.48 14.40
C TRP A 72 4.08 -9.48 12.93
N LEU A 73 4.83 -10.16 12.06
CA LEU A 73 4.57 -10.12 10.62
C LEU A 73 3.14 -10.58 10.29
N ARG A 74 2.68 -11.65 10.94
CA ARG A 74 1.36 -12.25 10.72
C ARG A 74 0.26 -11.67 11.61
N TYR A 75 0.49 -10.58 12.34
CA TYR A 75 -0.43 -10.08 13.37
C TYR A 75 -1.89 -9.98 12.89
N GLY A 76 -2.12 -9.41 11.71
CA GLY A 76 -3.47 -9.22 11.13
C GLY A 76 -4.04 -10.45 10.41
N LEU A 77 -3.27 -11.54 10.27
CA LEU A 77 -3.78 -12.75 9.64
C LEU A 77 -4.64 -13.58 10.61
N PRO A 78 -5.60 -14.36 10.08
CA PRO A 78 -6.30 -15.37 10.84
C PRO A 78 -5.35 -16.35 11.53
N SER A 79 -5.74 -16.84 12.72
CA SER A 79 -4.95 -17.80 13.52
C SER A 79 -4.66 -19.11 12.77
N GLN A 80 -5.54 -19.53 11.84
CA GLN A 80 -5.30 -20.66 10.95
C GLN A 80 -4.04 -20.50 10.06
N PHE A 81 -3.57 -19.28 9.82
CA PHE A 81 -2.35 -18.95 9.08
C PHE A 81 -1.20 -18.51 10.01
N GLY A 82 -1.29 -18.85 11.29
CA GLY A 82 -0.30 -18.46 12.30
C GLY A 82 -0.38 -17.00 12.72
N GLY A 83 -1.47 -16.30 12.39
CA GLY A 83 -1.73 -14.92 12.78
C GLY A 83 -2.29 -14.78 14.19
N ARG A 84 -2.56 -13.55 14.60
CA ARG A 84 -3.15 -13.19 15.90
C ARG A 84 -4.60 -12.72 15.79
N ASP A 85 -5.26 -12.92 14.65
CA ASP A 85 -6.62 -12.47 14.37
C ASP A 85 -6.79 -10.95 14.58
N GLY A 86 -5.74 -10.15 14.32
CA GLY A 86 -5.77 -8.71 14.51
C GLY A 86 -6.88 -8.06 13.70
N SER A 87 -7.74 -7.30 14.39
CA SER A 87 -8.88 -6.61 13.76
C SER A 87 -8.46 -5.46 12.85
N ASN A 88 -9.37 -4.95 12.01
CA ASN A 88 -9.08 -3.78 11.18
C ASN A 88 -8.75 -2.55 12.03
N ILE A 89 -9.39 -2.37 13.19
CA ILE A 89 -9.07 -1.28 14.10
C ILE A 89 -7.67 -1.46 14.71
N ASP A 90 -7.28 -2.69 15.10
CA ASP A 90 -5.92 -2.96 15.57
C ASP A 90 -4.90 -2.61 14.50
N MET A 91 -5.13 -3.08 13.28
CA MET A 91 -4.24 -2.82 12.15
C MET A 91 -4.14 -1.33 11.81
N ALA A 92 -5.25 -0.58 11.89
CA ALA A 92 -5.23 0.85 11.66
C ALA A 92 -4.40 1.59 12.71
N VAL A 93 -4.57 1.26 14.00
CA VAL A 93 -3.80 1.86 15.10
C VAL A 93 -2.31 1.51 14.99
N ILE A 94 -1.98 0.25 14.73
CA ILE A 94 -0.60 -0.20 14.54
C ILE A 94 0.06 0.53 13.35
N ARG A 95 -0.62 0.63 12.22
CA ARG A 95 -0.11 1.32 11.03
C ARG A 95 0.13 2.82 11.26
N GLU A 96 -0.79 3.48 11.95
CA GLU A 96 -0.60 4.88 12.36
C GLU A 96 0.62 5.01 13.28
N HIS A 97 0.72 4.15 14.30
CA HIS A 97 1.83 4.17 15.26
C HIS A 97 3.19 3.98 14.58
N LEU A 98 3.32 2.98 13.71
CA LEU A 98 4.57 2.72 12.98
C LEU A 98 4.96 3.88 12.07
N ALA A 99 4.00 4.47 11.35
CA ALA A 99 4.26 5.60 10.47
C ALA A 99 4.59 6.89 11.26
N HIS A 100 4.01 7.08 12.44
CA HIS A 100 4.31 8.19 13.34
C HIS A 100 5.74 8.14 13.90
N LYS A 101 6.39 6.98 13.92
CA LYS A 101 7.82 6.86 14.29
C LYS A 101 8.77 7.39 13.21
N GLY A 102 8.26 7.76 12.04
CA GLY A 102 9.05 8.26 10.91
C GLY A 102 9.64 7.15 10.04
N LEU A 103 10.64 7.52 9.22
CA LEU A 103 11.32 6.58 8.32
C LEU A 103 12.20 5.62 9.12
N GLY A 104 12.18 4.36 8.74
CA GLY A 104 13.03 3.33 9.34
C GLY A 104 12.76 1.96 8.76
N LEU A 105 13.61 1.00 9.09
CA LEU A 105 13.46 -0.39 8.64
C LEU A 105 12.18 -1.04 9.20
N HIS A 106 11.67 -0.55 10.34
CA HIS A 106 10.42 -1.02 10.94
C HIS A 106 9.18 -0.76 10.06
N ASN A 107 9.25 0.25 9.20
CA ASN A 107 8.17 0.66 8.29
C ASN A 107 8.77 1.35 7.07
N ASP A 108 9.22 0.56 6.10
CA ASP A 108 9.77 1.10 4.86
C ASP A 108 8.67 1.66 3.98
N LEU A 109 8.85 2.91 3.57
CA LEU A 109 7.92 3.59 2.69
C LEU A 109 8.11 3.22 1.21
N GLN A 110 9.22 2.58 0.84
CA GLN A 110 9.50 2.29 -0.57
C GLN A 110 8.63 1.14 -1.09
N ASP A 111 8.77 -0.03 -0.47
CA ASP A 111 8.07 -1.27 -0.85
C ASP A 111 6.80 -1.51 -0.03
N GLU A 112 6.39 -0.54 0.76
CA GLU A 112 5.32 -0.70 1.75
C GLU A 112 5.57 -1.87 2.73
N SER A 113 6.83 -2.23 2.91
CA SER A 113 7.26 -3.27 3.81
C SER A 113 7.25 -2.78 5.24
N SER A 114 6.85 -3.63 6.17
CA SER A 114 6.75 -3.29 7.59
C SER A 114 6.95 -4.55 8.42
N ILE A 115 7.32 -4.38 9.69
CA ILE A 115 7.35 -5.46 10.66
C ILE A 115 5.96 -6.12 10.85
N VAL A 116 4.88 -5.41 10.54
CA VAL A 116 3.54 -5.99 10.45
C VAL A 116 3.17 -6.12 8.98
N GLY A 117 2.98 -7.34 8.52
CA GLY A 117 2.70 -7.65 7.12
C GLY A 117 1.37 -7.10 6.64
N ASN A 118 1.27 -6.94 5.35
CA ASN A 118 0.04 -6.68 4.63
C ASN A 118 -0.11 -7.77 3.57
N PHE A 119 -1.12 -8.60 3.70
CA PHE A 119 -1.26 -9.82 2.92
C PHE A 119 -2.58 -9.89 2.13
N PRO A 120 -2.90 -8.87 1.29
CA PRO A 120 -4.13 -8.93 0.49
C PRO A 120 -4.14 -10.14 -0.45
N GLN A 121 -2.95 -10.59 -0.93
CA GLN A 121 -2.83 -11.77 -1.78
C GLN A 121 -3.21 -13.05 -1.03
N VAL A 122 -2.86 -13.17 0.25
CA VAL A 122 -3.27 -14.30 1.11
C VAL A 122 -4.79 -14.29 1.31
N ILE A 123 -5.38 -13.12 1.58
CA ILE A 123 -6.83 -12.97 1.72
C ILE A 123 -7.56 -13.31 0.42
N MET A 124 -7.02 -12.87 -0.73
CA MET A 124 -7.58 -13.24 -2.03
C MET A 124 -7.50 -14.76 -2.26
N MET A 125 -6.37 -15.38 -1.94
CA MET A 125 -6.17 -16.82 -2.10
C MET A 125 -7.10 -17.62 -1.20
N ASP A 126 -7.24 -17.23 0.06
CA ASP A 126 -8.17 -17.89 1.01
C ASP A 126 -9.61 -17.81 0.51
N ARG A 127 -10.02 -16.65 0.01
CA ARG A 127 -11.41 -16.38 -0.38
C ARG A 127 -11.79 -16.96 -1.72
N PHE A 128 -10.90 -16.93 -2.70
CA PHE A 128 -11.20 -17.25 -4.09
C PHE A 128 -10.45 -18.46 -4.64
N GLY A 129 -9.38 -18.89 -3.99
CA GLY A 129 -8.60 -20.03 -4.43
C GLY A 129 -9.32 -21.35 -4.29
N THR A 130 -9.00 -22.31 -5.15
CA THR A 130 -9.35 -23.72 -4.96
C THR A 130 -8.60 -24.31 -3.76
N ASP A 131 -8.99 -25.48 -3.27
CA ASP A 131 -8.28 -26.15 -2.17
C ASP A 131 -6.79 -26.43 -2.54
N ALA A 132 -6.55 -26.77 -3.80
CA ALA A 132 -5.20 -26.99 -4.30
C ALA A 132 -4.37 -25.68 -4.30
N GLN A 133 -4.94 -24.60 -4.82
CA GLN A 133 -4.32 -23.29 -4.83
C GLN A 133 -4.08 -22.77 -3.39
N ARG A 134 -5.04 -22.87 -2.49
CA ARG A 134 -4.85 -22.48 -1.08
C ARG A 134 -3.69 -23.23 -0.44
N LYS A 135 -3.63 -24.54 -0.62
CA LYS A 135 -2.56 -25.38 -0.08
C LYS A 135 -1.18 -25.01 -0.63
N GLU A 136 -1.10 -24.71 -1.90
CA GLU A 136 0.16 -24.38 -2.59
C GLU A 136 0.65 -22.96 -2.31
N TRP A 137 -0.27 -22.00 -2.19
CA TRP A 137 0.06 -20.58 -2.24
C TRP A 137 0.10 -19.88 -0.90
N THR A 138 -0.76 -20.27 0.06
CA THR A 138 -0.98 -19.45 1.26
C THR A 138 0.31 -19.23 2.05
N GLU A 139 0.99 -20.31 2.46
CA GLU A 139 2.22 -20.20 3.24
C GLU A 139 3.36 -19.61 2.39
N ALA A 140 3.45 -19.99 1.13
CA ALA A 140 4.46 -19.48 0.21
C ALA A 140 4.37 -17.95 -0.01
N LEU A 141 3.15 -17.38 -0.02
CA LEU A 141 2.94 -15.92 -0.07
C LEU A 141 3.33 -15.24 1.25
N ILE A 142 3.08 -15.86 2.39
CA ILE A 142 3.42 -15.30 3.70
C ILE A 142 4.95 -15.27 3.89
N THR A 143 5.62 -16.36 3.57
CA THR A 143 7.08 -16.49 3.71
C THR A 143 7.85 -15.73 2.63
N GLY A 144 7.21 -15.41 1.50
CA GLY A 144 7.83 -14.79 0.34
C GLY A 144 8.53 -15.79 -0.61
N GLU A 145 8.32 -17.11 -0.43
CA GLU A 145 8.74 -18.13 -1.39
C GLU A 145 8.05 -17.93 -2.74
N ARG A 146 6.77 -17.51 -2.71
CA ARG A 146 6.07 -17.02 -3.87
C ARG A 146 5.69 -15.55 -3.67
N SER A 147 5.67 -14.82 -4.75
CA SER A 147 5.24 -13.42 -4.77
C SER A 147 4.37 -13.16 -5.99
N MET A 148 3.42 -12.24 -5.83
CA MET A 148 2.41 -11.96 -6.83
C MET A 148 2.36 -10.47 -7.10
N ALA A 149 2.69 -10.05 -8.34
CA ALA A 149 2.39 -8.73 -8.85
C ALA A 149 0.88 -8.60 -9.17
N PHE A 150 0.42 -7.40 -9.50
CA PHE A 150 -1.00 -7.12 -9.73
C PHE A 150 -1.21 -6.40 -11.06
N GLY A 151 -1.59 -7.15 -12.08
CA GLY A 151 -1.71 -6.74 -13.48
C GLY A 151 -3.14 -6.35 -13.88
N LEU A 152 -3.69 -5.25 -13.35
CA LEU A 152 -5.01 -4.75 -13.71
C LEU A 152 -4.95 -3.57 -14.69
N THR A 153 -4.14 -2.56 -14.38
CA THR A 153 -4.04 -1.30 -15.13
C THR A 153 -3.42 -1.51 -16.50
N GLU A 154 -3.91 -0.81 -17.50
CA GLU A 154 -3.43 -0.83 -18.89
C GLU A 154 -3.02 0.57 -19.36
N PRO A 155 -2.28 0.69 -20.47
CA PRO A 155 -1.87 1.98 -21.01
C PRO A 155 -3.02 2.98 -21.18
N ASN A 156 -4.19 2.53 -21.63
CA ASN A 156 -5.36 3.36 -21.89
C ASN A 156 -6.41 3.31 -20.77
N HIS A 157 -6.36 2.34 -19.87
CA HIS A 157 -7.41 2.03 -18.89
C HIS A 157 -6.87 1.84 -17.47
N GLY A 158 -7.06 2.85 -16.61
CA GLY A 158 -6.74 2.79 -15.19
C GLY A 158 -8.01 2.84 -14.32
N SER A 159 -8.60 4.03 -14.19
CA SER A 159 -9.81 4.24 -13.37
C SER A 159 -11.04 3.52 -13.91
N ASP A 160 -11.09 3.23 -15.17
CA ASP A 160 -12.16 2.55 -15.91
C ASP A 160 -11.79 1.09 -16.26
N ALA A 161 -11.30 0.34 -15.29
CA ALA A 161 -10.79 -1.03 -15.44
C ALA A 161 -11.77 -1.99 -16.15
N THR A 162 -13.06 -1.68 -16.23
CA THR A 162 -14.03 -2.47 -17.01
C THR A 162 -13.81 -2.36 -18.53
N TRP A 163 -13.00 -1.41 -18.98
CA TRP A 163 -12.66 -1.21 -20.38
C TRP A 163 -11.33 -1.85 -20.79
N LEU A 164 -10.70 -2.63 -19.92
CA LEU A 164 -9.42 -3.28 -20.22
C LEU A 164 -9.44 -4.03 -21.57
N GLU A 165 -8.32 -3.97 -22.27
CA GLU A 165 -8.13 -4.48 -23.63
C GLU A 165 -7.43 -5.86 -23.66
N THR A 166 -6.68 -6.24 -22.60
CA THR A 166 -6.06 -7.55 -22.47
C THR A 166 -7.11 -8.65 -22.60
N ARG A 167 -6.86 -9.65 -23.45
CA ARG A 167 -7.77 -10.75 -23.75
C ARG A 167 -7.16 -12.09 -23.40
N ALA A 168 -8.02 -13.01 -22.98
CA ALA A 168 -7.68 -14.42 -22.82
C ALA A 168 -8.65 -15.28 -23.63
N GLU A 169 -8.13 -16.10 -24.51
CA GLU A 169 -8.88 -16.98 -25.41
C GLU A 169 -8.60 -18.43 -25.06
N ARG A 170 -9.62 -19.28 -25.13
CA ARG A 170 -9.47 -20.73 -24.92
C ARG A 170 -8.74 -21.39 -26.08
N ASP A 171 -7.75 -22.23 -25.75
CA ASP A 171 -7.09 -23.13 -26.70
C ASP A 171 -6.99 -24.54 -26.08
N GLY A 172 -7.97 -25.36 -26.36
CA GLY A 172 -8.15 -26.65 -25.69
C GLY A 172 -8.48 -26.48 -24.21
N ASP A 173 -7.66 -27.08 -23.34
CA ASP A 173 -7.80 -26.95 -21.89
C ASP A 173 -7.06 -25.73 -21.33
N ASP A 174 -6.25 -25.04 -22.15
CA ASP A 174 -5.44 -23.88 -21.76
C ASP A 174 -6.11 -22.55 -22.11
N TRP A 175 -5.47 -21.47 -21.66
CA TRP A 175 -5.75 -20.10 -22.05
C TRP A 175 -4.54 -19.45 -22.71
N ILE A 176 -4.77 -18.67 -23.74
CA ILE A 176 -3.78 -17.83 -24.42
C ILE A 176 -4.11 -16.37 -24.09
N ILE A 177 -3.16 -15.68 -23.46
CA ILE A 177 -3.33 -14.31 -22.99
C ILE A 177 -2.48 -13.38 -23.83
N ASN A 178 -3.12 -12.30 -24.33
CA ASN A 178 -2.50 -11.24 -25.11
C ASN A 178 -2.89 -9.87 -24.58
N GLY A 179 -1.93 -8.95 -24.46
CA GLY A 179 -2.19 -7.58 -24.03
C GLY A 179 -1.00 -6.92 -23.36
N THR A 180 -1.23 -5.76 -22.75
CA THR A 180 -0.22 -4.97 -22.02
C THR A 180 -0.76 -4.55 -20.68
N LYS A 181 0.04 -4.70 -19.64
CA LYS A 181 -0.26 -4.20 -18.30
C LYS A 181 0.76 -3.14 -17.88
N ARG A 182 0.34 -2.22 -17.05
CA ARG A 182 1.15 -1.08 -16.64
C ARG A 182 1.14 -0.88 -15.13
N PHE A 183 2.29 -0.46 -14.60
CA PHE A 183 2.52 -0.24 -13.17
C PHE A 183 2.37 -1.51 -12.32
N ASN A 184 2.77 -2.67 -12.86
CA ASN A 184 2.75 -3.93 -12.12
C ASN A 184 3.80 -3.89 -11.01
N THR A 185 3.36 -3.55 -9.81
CA THR A 185 4.23 -3.34 -8.65
C THR A 185 4.89 -4.64 -8.23
N GLY A 186 6.21 -4.60 -8.05
CA GLY A 186 7.01 -5.74 -7.60
C GLY A 186 7.27 -6.80 -8.66
N VAL A 187 6.91 -6.57 -9.93
CA VAL A 187 7.07 -7.58 -11.01
C VAL A 187 8.53 -7.96 -11.28
N HIS A 188 9.50 -7.10 -10.93
CA HIS A 188 10.93 -7.40 -11.06
C HIS A 188 11.40 -8.62 -10.24
N ARG A 189 10.65 -9.00 -9.19
CA ARG A 189 10.93 -10.14 -8.31
C ARG A 189 9.77 -11.10 -8.16
N ALA A 190 8.61 -10.78 -8.76
CA ALA A 190 7.42 -11.61 -8.64
C ALA A 190 7.61 -12.95 -9.35
N THR A 191 7.18 -14.03 -8.70
CA THR A 191 7.11 -15.35 -9.34
C THR A 191 5.93 -15.44 -10.29
N HIS A 192 4.87 -14.68 -10.00
CA HIS A 192 3.65 -14.63 -10.81
C HIS A 192 3.10 -13.21 -10.86
N ASP A 193 2.34 -12.93 -11.91
CA ASP A 193 1.51 -11.75 -12.03
C ASP A 193 0.03 -12.14 -12.04
N LEU A 194 -0.78 -11.52 -11.20
CA LEU A 194 -2.23 -11.68 -11.22
C LEU A 194 -2.81 -10.81 -12.33
N VAL A 195 -2.92 -11.38 -13.52
CA VAL A 195 -3.35 -10.69 -14.74
C VAL A 195 -4.86 -10.75 -14.88
N PHE A 196 -5.48 -9.59 -15.06
CA PHE A 196 -6.90 -9.47 -15.38
C PHE A 196 -7.07 -9.35 -16.88
N ALA A 197 -7.82 -10.30 -17.48
CA ALA A 197 -8.05 -10.34 -18.92
C ALA A 197 -9.52 -10.57 -19.23
N ARG A 198 -9.98 -10.02 -20.36
CA ARG A 198 -11.33 -10.25 -20.83
C ARG A 198 -11.44 -11.63 -21.48
N THR A 199 -12.36 -12.43 -20.98
CA THR A 199 -12.68 -13.79 -21.44
C THR A 199 -14.02 -13.84 -22.18
N SER A 200 -14.91 -12.87 -21.92
CA SER A 200 -16.22 -12.75 -22.60
C SER A 200 -16.81 -11.35 -22.46
N GLY A 201 -17.99 -11.14 -23.04
CA GLY A 201 -18.73 -9.88 -22.97
C GLY A 201 -18.07 -8.71 -23.69
N GLU A 202 -18.64 -7.51 -23.51
CA GLU A 202 -18.24 -6.29 -24.21
C GLU A 202 -17.41 -5.35 -23.30
N PRO A 203 -16.56 -4.48 -23.89
CA PRO A 203 -15.90 -3.40 -23.15
C PRO A 203 -16.88 -2.59 -22.31
N GLY A 204 -16.48 -2.21 -21.10
CA GLY A 204 -17.32 -1.48 -20.14
C GLY A 204 -18.16 -2.38 -19.22
N GLN A 205 -18.26 -3.66 -19.51
CA GLN A 205 -18.93 -4.64 -18.64
C GLN A 205 -17.95 -5.17 -17.58
N ALA A 206 -18.39 -5.18 -16.33
CA ALA A 206 -17.60 -5.74 -15.22
C ALA A 206 -17.53 -7.28 -15.27
N ARG A 207 -18.60 -7.92 -15.76
CA ARG A 207 -18.60 -9.35 -16.07
C ARG A 207 -17.84 -9.61 -17.37
N GLY A 208 -17.26 -10.79 -17.48
CA GLY A 208 -16.44 -11.17 -18.62
C GLY A 208 -14.95 -10.88 -18.43
N ILE A 209 -14.54 -10.45 -17.24
CA ILE A 209 -13.12 -10.28 -16.86
C ILE A 209 -12.76 -11.40 -15.89
N THR A 210 -11.67 -12.10 -16.14
CA THR A 210 -11.13 -13.21 -15.34
C THR A 210 -9.76 -12.84 -14.81
N ALA A 211 -9.43 -13.31 -13.60
CA ALA A 211 -8.12 -13.15 -12.97
C ALA A 211 -7.30 -14.44 -13.17
N PHE A 212 -6.07 -14.30 -13.68
CA PHE A 212 -5.17 -15.40 -13.99
C PHE A 212 -3.86 -15.28 -13.21
N LEU A 213 -3.42 -16.38 -12.59
CA LEU A 213 -2.08 -16.53 -12.02
C LEU A 213 -1.09 -16.86 -13.16
N VAL A 214 -0.40 -15.84 -13.65
CA VAL A 214 0.51 -15.96 -14.79
C VAL A 214 1.95 -16.03 -14.29
N PRO A 215 2.72 -17.14 -14.52
CA PRO A 215 4.13 -17.18 -14.19
C PRO A 215 4.90 -16.09 -14.94
N THR A 216 5.79 -15.36 -14.25
CA THR A 216 6.56 -14.27 -14.86
C THR A 216 7.68 -14.76 -15.77
N ASP A 217 8.02 -16.05 -15.70
CA ASP A 217 8.95 -16.75 -16.59
C ASP A 217 8.26 -17.50 -17.75
N ALA A 218 6.93 -17.36 -17.88
CA ALA A 218 6.20 -18.00 -18.98
C ALA A 218 6.66 -17.46 -20.35
N PRO A 219 6.80 -18.32 -21.38
CA PRO A 219 7.06 -17.84 -22.74
C PRO A 219 6.05 -16.79 -23.18
N GLY A 220 6.54 -15.66 -23.70
CA GLY A 220 5.72 -14.54 -24.13
C GLY A 220 5.42 -13.51 -23.04
N PHE A 221 5.75 -13.78 -21.77
CA PHE A 221 5.74 -12.76 -20.71
C PHE A 221 7.03 -11.96 -20.74
N SER A 222 6.95 -10.64 -20.81
CA SER A 222 8.12 -9.78 -20.78
C SER A 222 7.87 -8.49 -20.00
N VAL A 223 8.96 -7.92 -19.46
CA VAL A 223 8.95 -6.62 -18.79
C VAL A 223 9.92 -5.70 -19.56
N PRO A 224 9.43 -4.99 -20.60
CA PRO A 224 10.30 -4.20 -21.49
C PRO A 224 11.01 -3.06 -20.77
N TYR A 225 10.42 -2.51 -19.73
CA TYR A 225 11.05 -1.47 -18.91
C TYR A 225 10.31 -1.27 -17.58
N TYR A 226 10.96 -0.51 -16.69
CA TYR A 226 10.38 -0.06 -15.43
C TYR A 226 10.12 1.43 -15.47
N TRP A 227 8.95 1.84 -15.02
CA TRP A 227 8.55 3.23 -14.93
C TRP A 227 9.30 3.93 -13.82
N TRP A 228 10.19 4.85 -14.15
CA TRP A 228 10.79 5.73 -13.15
C TRP A 228 9.73 6.64 -12.59
N THR A 229 9.44 6.47 -11.32
CA THR A 229 8.39 7.21 -10.66
C THR A 229 8.98 8.37 -9.85
N PHE A 230 8.12 9.19 -9.28
CA PHE A 230 8.50 10.24 -8.36
C PHE A 230 9.23 9.68 -7.11
N ASN A 231 9.01 8.44 -6.77
CA ASN A 231 9.65 7.72 -5.67
C ASN A 231 10.58 6.61 -6.23
N MET A 232 11.90 6.73 -6.00
CA MET A 232 12.91 5.76 -6.44
C MET A 232 13.51 5.01 -5.23
N PRO A 233 13.90 3.75 -5.39
CA PRO A 233 13.85 2.90 -6.59
C PRO A 233 12.43 2.66 -7.07
N THR A 234 12.28 2.32 -8.35
CA THR A 234 11.00 1.93 -8.91
C THR A 234 10.82 0.41 -8.83
N ASP A 235 9.59 -0.02 -8.62
CA ASP A 235 9.18 -1.42 -8.65
C ASP A 235 8.01 -1.64 -9.62
N HIS A 236 7.68 -0.63 -10.44
CA HIS A 236 6.52 -0.59 -11.32
C HIS A 236 6.92 -0.93 -12.76
N GLY A 237 6.64 -2.17 -13.21
CA GLY A 237 6.93 -2.62 -14.58
C GLY A 237 5.82 -2.31 -15.58
N GLU A 238 6.21 -2.13 -16.84
CA GLU A 238 5.37 -2.38 -18.00
C GLU A 238 5.45 -3.86 -18.31
N VAL A 239 4.33 -4.53 -18.50
CA VAL A 239 4.27 -5.97 -18.82
C VAL A 239 3.63 -6.15 -20.17
N GLU A 240 4.31 -6.89 -21.05
CA GLU A 240 3.79 -7.32 -22.35
C GLU A 240 3.52 -8.82 -22.30
N LEU A 241 2.35 -9.20 -22.81
CA LEU A 241 1.86 -10.56 -22.92
C LEU A 241 1.63 -10.88 -24.39
N ASP A 242 2.50 -11.70 -24.97
CA ASP A 242 2.44 -12.15 -26.36
C ASP A 242 2.23 -13.66 -26.41
N ASN A 243 0.99 -14.08 -26.66
CA ASN A 243 0.59 -15.49 -26.69
C ASN A 243 1.00 -16.29 -25.44
N VAL A 244 0.88 -15.65 -24.26
CA VAL A 244 1.23 -16.31 -22.99
C VAL A 244 0.22 -17.42 -22.70
N ARG A 245 0.71 -18.66 -22.66
CA ARG A 245 -0.10 -19.86 -22.39
C ARG A 245 -0.10 -20.18 -20.91
N VAL A 246 -1.30 -20.32 -20.35
CA VAL A 246 -1.51 -20.77 -18.98
C VAL A 246 -2.56 -21.87 -18.91
N PRO A 247 -2.45 -22.85 -17.99
CA PRO A 247 -3.42 -23.92 -17.85
C PRO A 247 -4.77 -23.43 -17.27
N ALA A 248 -5.80 -24.27 -17.40
CA ALA A 248 -7.15 -23.91 -16.92
C ALA A 248 -7.20 -23.61 -15.42
N ASP A 249 -6.38 -24.24 -14.62
CA ASP A 249 -6.28 -24.06 -13.16
C ASP A 249 -5.50 -22.80 -12.74
N ALA A 250 -4.96 -22.03 -13.70
CA ALA A 250 -4.40 -20.70 -13.45
C ALA A 250 -5.47 -19.64 -13.10
N VAL A 251 -6.75 -19.95 -13.29
CA VAL A 251 -7.83 -19.03 -12.91
C VAL A 251 -7.93 -18.92 -11.41
N LEU A 252 -7.89 -17.69 -10.88
CA LEU A 252 -8.18 -17.38 -9.49
C LEU A 252 -9.62 -16.89 -9.36
N GLY A 253 -10.45 -17.63 -8.63
CA GLY A 253 -11.87 -17.37 -8.49
C GLY A 253 -12.72 -17.96 -9.63
N GLU A 254 -13.83 -17.31 -9.94
CA GLU A 254 -14.75 -17.74 -10.98
C GLU A 254 -14.45 -17.09 -12.32
N LEU A 255 -14.62 -17.84 -13.39
CA LEU A 255 -14.56 -17.33 -14.75
C LEU A 255 -15.53 -16.14 -14.92
N ASP A 256 -15.08 -15.09 -15.62
CA ASP A 256 -15.86 -13.88 -15.90
C ASP A 256 -16.17 -13.00 -14.65
N ARG A 257 -15.58 -13.30 -13.47
CA ARG A 257 -15.79 -12.56 -12.21
C ARG A 257 -14.50 -12.07 -11.56
N GLY A 258 -13.43 -11.96 -12.29
CA GLY A 258 -12.09 -11.59 -11.77
C GLY A 258 -12.06 -10.23 -11.05
N LEU A 259 -12.90 -9.26 -11.44
CA LEU A 259 -12.92 -7.96 -10.73
C LEU A 259 -13.37 -8.06 -9.27
N GLU A 260 -14.06 -9.12 -8.86
CA GLU A 260 -14.39 -9.36 -7.44
C GLU A 260 -13.13 -9.70 -6.63
N VAL A 261 -12.21 -10.46 -7.24
CA VAL A 261 -10.87 -10.73 -6.69
C VAL A 261 -10.09 -9.43 -6.53
N GLY A 262 -10.03 -8.62 -7.60
CA GLY A 262 -9.32 -7.33 -7.58
C GLY A 262 -9.86 -6.34 -6.56
N GLN A 263 -11.18 -6.30 -6.32
CA GLN A 263 -11.77 -5.41 -5.33
C GLN A 263 -11.35 -5.75 -3.89
N THR A 264 -11.13 -7.02 -3.57
CA THR A 264 -10.62 -7.43 -2.25
C THR A 264 -9.25 -6.79 -1.99
N PHE A 265 -8.34 -6.87 -2.95
CA PHE A 265 -7.02 -6.21 -2.88
C PHE A 265 -7.14 -4.71 -2.63
N LEU A 266 -8.00 -4.02 -3.37
CA LEU A 266 -8.16 -2.57 -3.28
C LEU A 266 -8.69 -2.11 -1.92
N HIS A 267 -9.63 -2.84 -1.33
CA HIS A 267 -10.23 -2.46 -0.04
C HIS A 267 -9.25 -2.60 1.12
N GLU A 268 -8.49 -3.70 1.18
CA GLU A 268 -7.46 -3.93 2.19
C GLU A 268 -6.38 -2.83 2.14
N ASN A 269 -5.96 -2.45 0.93
CA ASN A 269 -4.93 -1.43 0.77
C ASN A 269 -5.41 -0.02 1.16
N ARG A 270 -6.66 0.34 0.89
CA ARG A 270 -7.17 1.70 1.13
C ARG A 270 -7.16 2.09 2.61
N ILE A 271 -7.62 1.23 3.51
CA ILE A 271 -7.64 1.55 4.94
C ILE A 271 -6.21 1.57 5.51
N ARG A 272 -5.35 0.66 5.04
CA ARG A 272 -3.93 0.65 5.39
C ARG A 272 -3.24 1.94 4.98
N GLN A 273 -3.41 2.38 3.74
CA GLN A 273 -2.84 3.64 3.25
C GLN A 273 -3.33 4.84 4.07
N ALA A 274 -4.63 4.87 4.41
CA ALA A 274 -5.20 5.94 5.22
C ALA A 274 -4.54 6.02 6.60
N ALA A 275 -4.37 4.90 7.28
CA ALA A 275 -3.73 4.83 8.60
C ALA A 275 -2.24 5.22 8.54
N SER A 276 -1.48 4.70 7.56
CA SER A 276 -0.08 5.06 7.36
C SER A 276 0.09 6.54 7.03
N SER A 277 -0.77 7.09 6.16
CA SER A 277 -0.75 8.51 5.81
C SER A 277 -1.05 9.41 7.02
N LEU A 278 -1.99 9.01 7.86
CA LEU A 278 -2.31 9.74 9.10
C LEU A 278 -1.10 9.77 10.05
N GLY A 279 -0.45 8.64 10.31
CA GLY A 279 0.73 8.56 11.17
C GLY A 279 1.89 9.39 10.62
N ALA A 280 2.17 9.31 9.32
CA ALA A 280 3.21 10.09 8.66
C ALA A 280 2.90 11.61 8.68
N ALA A 281 1.62 12.00 8.56
CA ALA A 281 1.20 13.38 8.71
C ALA A 281 1.47 13.90 10.13
N GLN A 282 1.09 13.12 11.15
CA GLN A 282 1.34 13.48 12.56
C GLN A 282 2.84 13.62 12.82
N TYR A 283 3.68 12.70 12.31
CA TYR A 283 5.13 12.81 12.39
C TYR A 283 5.64 14.16 11.82
N CYS A 284 5.17 14.55 10.64
CA CYS A 284 5.57 15.82 10.01
C CYS A 284 5.13 17.02 10.83
N ILE A 285 3.92 17.00 11.38
CA ILE A 285 3.38 18.08 12.24
C ILE A 285 4.22 18.21 13.50
N ASP A 286 4.45 17.13 14.23
CA ASP A 286 5.20 17.12 15.50
C ASP A 286 6.63 17.60 15.31
N ARG A 287 7.30 17.15 14.23
CA ARG A 287 8.64 17.61 13.87
C ARG A 287 8.68 19.11 13.56
N ALA A 288 7.69 19.61 12.81
CA ALA A 288 7.59 21.03 12.47
C ALA A 288 7.34 21.91 13.72
N VAL A 289 6.48 21.45 14.63
CA VAL A 289 6.20 22.14 15.89
C VAL A 289 7.44 22.20 16.77
N ALA A 290 8.13 21.08 16.98
CA ALA A 290 9.36 21.00 17.77
C ALA A 290 10.45 21.94 17.20
N TYR A 291 10.72 21.85 15.90
CA TYR A 291 11.69 22.71 15.23
C TYR A 291 11.35 24.20 15.35
N ALA A 292 10.08 24.57 15.19
CA ALA A 292 9.65 25.96 15.34
C ALA A 292 9.85 26.48 16.76
N GLY A 293 9.75 25.62 17.76
CA GLY A 293 10.02 25.96 19.17
C GLY A 293 11.50 26.22 19.46
N GLU A 294 12.40 25.47 18.81
CA GLU A 294 13.84 25.54 19.01
C GLU A 294 14.53 26.60 18.14
N ARG A 295 14.07 26.75 16.92
CA ARG A 295 14.66 27.65 15.90
C ARG A 295 14.41 29.12 16.26
N SER A 296 15.49 29.87 16.50
CA SER A 296 15.41 31.33 16.68
C SER A 296 15.67 32.10 15.38
N VAL A 297 14.80 33.07 15.07
CA VAL A 297 14.92 34.02 13.97
C VAL A 297 14.57 35.40 14.47
N PHE A 298 15.35 36.40 14.09
CA PHE A 298 15.21 37.78 14.58
C PHE A 298 15.16 37.87 16.13
N GLY A 299 15.93 37.00 16.81
CA GLY A 299 16.04 36.99 18.27
C GLY A 299 14.87 36.36 19.05
N LYS A 300 13.95 35.68 18.36
CA LYS A 300 12.77 35.02 18.97
C LYS A 300 12.59 33.63 18.37
N PRO A 301 11.98 32.67 19.12
CA PRO A 301 11.59 31.38 18.54
C PRO A 301 10.70 31.57 17.29
N LEU A 302 10.89 30.75 16.29
CA LEU A 302 10.05 30.79 15.07
C LEU A 302 8.57 30.57 15.38
N ALA A 303 8.28 29.78 16.41
CA ALA A 303 6.95 29.47 16.91
C ALA A 303 6.12 30.69 17.37
N VAL A 304 6.72 31.87 17.61
CA VAL A 304 5.93 33.06 18.00
C VAL A 304 5.16 33.69 16.83
N ASN A 305 5.47 33.27 15.59
CA ASN A 305 4.85 33.82 14.40
C ASN A 305 3.53 33.11 14.09
N GLN A 306 2.42 33.86 14.04
CA GLN A 306 1.10 33.31 13.70
C GLN A 306 1.07 32.66 12.31
N ALA A 307 1.83 33.16 11.35
CA ALA A 307 1.97 32.57 10.01
C ALA A 307 2.58 31.16 10.04
N VAL A 308 3.29 30.79 11.12
CA VAL A 308 3.81 29.43 11.36
C VAL A 308 2.80 28.62 12.18
N GLN A 309 2.23 29.21 13.21
CA GLN A 309 1.30 28.53 14.12
C GLN A 309 0.01 28.09 13.41
N TRP A 310 -0.66 28.99 12.72
CA TRP A 310 -2.00 28.73 12.17
C TRP A 310 -2.05 27.54 11.20
N PRO A 311 -1.16 27.43 10.20
CA PRO A 311 -1.17 26.25 9.34
C PRO A 311 -0.93 24.94 10.08
N LEU A 312 -0.09 24.94 11.14
CA LEU A 312 0.16 23.74 11.94
C LEU A 312 -1.04 23.38 12.81
N VAL A 313 -1.76 24.37 13.34
CA VAL A 313 -3.02 24.17 14.09
C VAL A 313 -4.10 23.57 13.18
N GLU A 314 -4.26 24.09 11.97
CA GLU A 314 -5.22 23.57 10.99
C GLU A 314 -4.89 22.11 10.61
N LEU A 315 -3.62 21.81 10.35
CA LEU A 315 -3.17 20.44 10.06
C LEU A 315 -3.38 19.49 11.25
N GLN A 316 -3.11 19.94 12.48
CA GLN A 316 -3.37 19.16 13.69
C GLN A 316 -4.87 18.90 13.89
N THR A 317 -5.70 19.89 13.63
CA THR A 317 -7.16 19.76 13.70
C THR A 317 -7.66 18.76 12.66
N GLU A 318 -7.18 18.87 11.43
CA GLU A 318 -7.50 17.93 10.35
C GLU A 318 -7.03 16.51 10.70
N ALA A 319 -5.82 16.34 11.27
CA ALA A 319 -5.31 15.05 11.69
C ALA A 319 -6.23 14.38 12.74
N GLN A 320 -6.78 15.13 13.68
CA GLN A 320 -7.74 14.59 14.64
C GLN A 320 -9.05 14.15 13.96
N MET A 321 -9.58 14.96 13.05
CA MET A 321 -10.78 14.59 12.29
C MET A 321 -10.56 13.35 11.43
N VAL A 322 -9.43 13.26 10.74
CA VAL A 322 -9.05 12.12 9.90
C VAL A 322 -8.84 10.85 10.75
N ARG A 323 -8.21 10.97 11.92
CA ARG A 323 -8.03 9.85 12.87
C ARG A 323 -9.36 9.22 13.26
N LEU A 324 -10.31 10.05 13.67
CA LEU A 324 -11.66 9.58 14.02
C LEU A 324 -12.34 8.92 12.84
N LEU A 325 -12.17 9.45 11.64
CA LEU A 325 -12.75 8.86 10.43
C LEU A 325 -12.09 7.53 10.03
N VAL A 326 -10.76 7.41 10.16
CA VAL A 326 -10.01 6.15 9.89
C VAL A 326 -10.45 5.07 10.88
N TYR A 327 -10.48 5.39 12.18
CA TYR A 327 -10.87 4.42 13.21
C TYR A 327 -12.35 4.02 13.09
N TYR A 328 -13.22 4.97 12.77
CA TYR A 328 -14.62 4.69 12.46
C TYR A 328 -14.76 3.75 11.27
N ALA A 329 -14.04 4.00 10.17
CA ALA A 329 -14.09 3.13 8.99
C ALA A 329 -13.53 1.74 9.28
N ALA A 330 -12.41 1.64 10.00
CA ALA A 330 -11.77 0.38 10.39
C ALA A 330 -12.69 -0.46 11.30
N SER A 331 -13.24 0.14 12.35
CA SER A 331 -14.16 -0.51 13.28
C SER A 331 -15.45 -1.00 12.60
N HIS A 332 -15.94 -0.28 11.57
CA HIS A 332 -17.08 -0.74 10.79
C HIS A 332 -16.76 -1.91 9.84
N LEU A 333 -15.51 -2.00 9.36
CA LEU A 333 -15.05 -3.15 8.57
C LEU A 333 -15.06 -4.45 9.38
N ASP A 334 -14.79 -4.37 10.68
CA ASP A 334 -14.79 -5.56 11.57
C ASP A 334 -16.17 -6.21 11.73
N GLY A 335 -17.23 -5.44 11.55
CA GLY A 335 -18.60 -5.92 11.76
C GLY A 335 -19.50 -5.99 10.52
N ASN A 336 -19.03 -5.52 9.35
CA ASN A 336 -19.88 -5.37 8.17
C ASN A 336 -19.17 -5.82 6.90
N HIS A 337 -19.96 -6.16 5.88
CA HIS A 337 -19.42 -6.47 4.57
C HIS A 337 -18.72 -5.23 3.96
N HIS A 338 -17.54 -5.40 3.38
CA HIS A 338 -16.69 -4.31 2.85
C HIS A 338 -17.43 -3.35 1.90
N MET A 339 -18.40 -3.83 1.12
CA MET A 339 -19.18 -2.98 0.20
C MET A 339 -20.12 -2.02 0.94
N GLU A 340 -20.57 -2.37 2.15
CA GLU A 340 -21.48 -1.53 2.93
C GLU A 340 -20.76 -0.32 3.54
N VAL A 341 -19.48 -0.46 3.80
CA VAL A 341 -18.62 0.58 4.41
C VAL A 341 -17.67 1.25 3.42
N SER A 342 -17.78 0.91 2.14
CA SER A 342 -16.85 1.37 1.10
C SER A 342 -16.78 2.89 0.91
N ASP A 343 -17.87 3.61 1.18
CA ASP A 343 -17.91 5.08 1.19
C ASP A 343 -17.10 5.66 2.35
N LYS A 344 -17.15 5.06 3.55
CA LYS A 344 -16.41 5.48 4.73
C LYS A 344 -14.90 5.26 4.53
N VAL A 345 -14.53 4.08 4.01
CA VAL A 345 -13.14 3.76 3.64
C VAL A 345 -12.62 4.75 2.58
N SER A 346 -13.43 5.08 1.58
CA SER A 346 -13.08 6.07 0.57
C SER A 346 -12.88 7.47 1.16
N MET A 347 -13.77 7.92 2.07
CA MET A 347 -13.61 9.20 2.77
C MET A 347 -12.31 9.23 3.58
N ALA A 348 -12.03 8.19 4.36
CA ALA A 348 -10.81 8.08 5.16
C ALA A 348 -9.55 8.11 4.27
N ASN A 349 -9.54 7.34 3.19
CA ASN A 349 -8.39 7.21 2.29
C ASN A 349 -8.04 8.56 1.62
N TYR A 350 -8.97 9.20 0.90
CA TYR A 350 -8.59 10.43 0.20
C TYR A 350 -8.27 11.60 1.15
N ARG A 351 -8.93 11.69 2.33
CA ARG A 351 -8.64 12.74 3.32
C ARG A 351 -7.25 12.55 3.93
N ALA A 352 -6.91 11.34 4.38
CA ALA A 352 -5.59 11.03 4.95
C ALA A 352 -4.45 11.28 3.95
N ASN A 353 -4.65 10.90 2.68
CA ASN A 353 -3.64 11.05 1.64
C ASN A 353 -3.42 12.53 1.23
N ARG A 354 -4.45 13.37 1.31
CA ARG A 354 -4.29 14.83 1.17
C ARG A 354 -3.54 15.41 2.36
N LEU A 355 -3.97 15.07 3.57
CA LEU A 355 -3.38 15.57 4.81
C LEU A 355 -1.87 15.33 4.88
N VAL A 356 -1.40 14.12 4.57
CA VAL A 356 0.04 13.83 4.66
C VAL A 356 0.87 14.63 3.64
N CYS A 357 0.34 14.84 2.43
CA CYS A 357 1.01 15.69 1.45
C CYS A 357 1.12 17.14 1.93
N GLU A 358 0.05 17.69 2.51
CA GLU A 358 0.02 19.05 3.06
C GLU A 358 0.92 19.18 4.29
N ALA A 359 0.92 18.18 5.17
CA ALA A 359 1.77 18.17 6.37
C ALA A 359 3.27 18.07 6.02
N ALA A 360 3.64 17.24 5.04
CA ALA A 360 5.02 17.11 4.60
C ALA A 360 5.52 18.40 3.92
N ASP A 361 4.71 19.01 3.05
CA ASP A 361 5.01 20.31 2.42
C ASP A 361 5.19 21.39 3.47
N ARG A 362 4.29 21.47 4.46
CA ARG A 362 4.38 22.45 5.55
C ARG A 362 5.62 22.22 6.42
N ALA A 363 5.98 20.97 6.72
CA ALA A 363 7.18 20.66 7.47
C ALA A 363 8.44 21.11 6.71
N MET A 364 8.54 20.84 5.40
CA MET A 364 9.63 21.37 4.56
C MET A 364 9.72 22.88 4.65
N GLN A 365 8.59 23.59 4.57
CA GLN A 365 8.56 25.04 4.63
C GLN A 365 9.02 25.58 5.99
N VAL A 366 8.61 24.97 7.10
CA VAL A 366 9.00 25.38 8.46
C VAL A 366 10.49 25.16 8.70
N PHE A 367 11.05 24.05 8.23
CA PHE A 367 12.47 23.76 8.33
C PHE A 367 13.34 24.62 7.38
N GLY A 368 12.76 25.25 6.35
CA GLY A 368 13.48 26.05 5.39
C GLY A 368 14.45 25.25 4.55
N GLY A 369 15.67 25.78 4.30
CA GLY A 369 16.66 25.12 3.44
C GLY A 369 17.03 23.70 3.85
N VAL A 370 17.08 23.41 5.15
CA VAL A 370 17.31 22.04 5.66
C VAL A 370 16.15 21.13 5.33
N GLY A 371 14.91 21.61 5.45
CA GLY A 371 13.72 20.86 5.09
C GLY A 371 13.60 20.49 3.61
N TYR A 372 14.22 21.29 2.74
CA TYR A 372 14.31 21.01 1.30
C TYR A 372 15.41 20.01 0.96
N SER A 373 16.29 19.71 1.90
CA SER A 373 17.40 18.76 1.71
C SER A 373 16.97 17.34 2.05
N ARG A 374 17.68 16.34 1.47
CA ARG A 374 17.48 14.91 1.80
C ARG A 374 17.99 14.50 3.18
N HIS A 375 18.57 15.43 3.96
CA HIS A 375 18.94 15.19 5.35
C HIS A 375 17.72 15.12 6.26
N GLU A 376 16.61 15.74 5.86
CA GLU A 376 15.30 15.56 6.49
C GLU A 376 14.44 14.58 5.67
N PRO A 377 13.46 13.90 6.27
CA PRO A 377 12.69 12.86 5.59
C PRO A 377 11.49 13.38 4.80
N PHE A 378 11.15 14.67 4.90
CA PHE A 378 9.87 15.22 4.45
C PHE A 378 9.63 15.07 2.95
N GLU A 379 10.67 15.28 2.12
CA GLU A 379 10.57 15.11 0.67
C GLU A 379 10.28 13.66 0.29
N HIS A 380 10.86 12.69 1.02
CA HIS A 380 10.64 11.28 0.79
C HIS A 380 9.22 10.87 1.23
N ILE A 381 8.76 11.35 2.40
CA ILE A 381 7.38 11.16 2.87
C ILE A 381 6.40 11.73 1.86
N TYR A 382 6.64 12.95 1.36
CA TYR A 382 5.80 13.58 0.34
C TYR A 382 5.73 12.74 -0.94
N ARG A 383 6.88 12.34 -1.49
CA ARG A 383 6.97 11.57 -2.75
C ARG A 383 6.27 10.22 -2.61
N HIS A 384 6.49 9.53 -1.50
CA HIS A 384 5.86 8.24 -1.24
C HIS A 384 4.34 8.38 -1.15
N HIS A 385 3.84 9.22 -0.26
CA HIS A 385 2.40 9.33 -0.01
C HIS A 385 1.64 10.05 -1.13
N ARG A 386 2.34 10.85 -1.96
CA ARG A 386 1.72 11.51 -3.12
C ARG A 386 1.09 10.50 -4.10
N ARG A 387 1.68 9.33 -4.23
CA ARG A 387 1.14 8.26 -5.08
C ARG A 387 -0.22 7.74 -4.58
N TYR A 388 -0.45 7.72 -3.27
CA TYR A 388 -1.71 7.23 -2.68
C TYR A 388 -2.95 8.05 -3.06
N ARG A 389 -2.75 9.25 -3.58
CA ARG A 389 -3.83 10.01 -4.20
C ARG A 389 -4.18 9.54 -5.62
N ILE A 390 -3.41 8.59 -6.16
CA ILE A 390 -3.53 8.07 -7.52
C ILE A 390 -3.82 6.55 -7.50
N THR A 391 -3.06 5.79 -6.71
CA THR A 391 -3.15 4.33 -6.64
C THR A 391 -4.43 3.86 -5.94
N GLU A 392 -4.79 2.61 -6.11
CA GLU A 392 -5.99 1.97 -5.53
C GLU A 392 -7.30 2.69 -5.88
N GLY A 393 -7.32 3.35 -7.05
CA GLY A 393 -8.35 4.27 -7.50
C GLY A 393 -8.07 5.70 -7.05
N ALA A 394 -7.83 6.57 -8.03
CA ALA A 394 -7.53 7.99 -7.81
C ALA A 394 -8.53 8.66 -6.86
N GLU A 395 -8.11 9.75 -6.19
CA GLU A 395 -8.97 10.44 -5.22
C GLU A 395 -10.33 10.84 -5.80
N GLU A 396 -10.40 11.13 -7.11
CA GLU A 396 -11.64 11.41 -7.82
C GLU A 396 -12.57 10.18 -7.86
N ILE A 397 -11.99 8.97 -7.98
CA ILE A 397 -12.75 7.71 -7.91
C ILE A 397 -13.25 7.45 -6.49
N GLN A 398 -12.43 7.77 -5.47
CA GLN A 398 -12.85 7.70 -4.06
C GLN A 398 -14.02 8.66 -3.81
N ILE A 399 -13.91 9.92 -4.25
CA ILE A 399 -14.97 10.93 -4.12
C ILE A 399 -16.22 10.52 -4.90
N ARG A 400 -16.07 9.99 -6.12
CA ARG A 400 -17.19 9.44 -6.90
C ARG A 400 -17.93 8.32 -6.15
N ARG A 401 -17.21 7.44 -5.45
CA ARG A 401 -17.82 6.39 -4.62
C ARG A 401 -18.69 6.98 -3.51
N VAL A 402 -18.20 7.99 -2.83
CA VAL A 402 -18.94 8.74 -1.81
C VAL A 402 -20.17 9.41 -2.40
N ALA A 403 -20.02 10.09 -3.54
CA ALA A 403 -21.11 10.74 -4.25
C ALA A 403 -22.20 9.74 -4.68
N GLN A 404 -21.83 8.58 -5.21
CA GLN A 404 -22.77 7.53 -5.58
C GLN A 404 -23.64 7.11 -4.39
N ARG A 405 -23.06 6.99 -3.20
CA ARG A 405 -23.77 6.64 -1.97
C ARG A 405 -24.68 7.78 -1.50
N LEU A 406 -24.14 9.02 -1.49
CA LEU A 406 -24.81 10.21 -1.01
C LEU A 406 -26.04 10.60 -1.87
N PHE A 407 -25.89 10.54 -3.19
CA PHE A 407 -26.94 10.94 -4.13
C PHE A 407 -27.79 9.75 -4.63
N GLY A 408 -27.51 8.54 -4.19
CA GLY A 408 -28.24 7.36 -4.63
C GLY A 408 -27.95 6.95 -6.09
N PHE A 409 -26.89 7.48 -6.72
CA PHE A 409 -26.48 7.11 -8.06
C PHE A 409 -25.84 5.72 -8.02
N GLY A 410 -26.13 4.85 -8.98
CA GLY A 410 -25.52 3.52 -9.06
C GLY A 410 -26.24 2.41 -8.31
N ARG A 411 -27.41 2.68 -7.72
CA ARG A 411 -28.43 1.64 -7.56
C ARG A 411 -29.05 1.41 -8.95
N GLY A 412 -28.15 0.93 -9.84
CA GLY A 412 -28.49 0.71 -11.22
C GLY A 412 -29.65 -0.22 -11.32
N THR A 413 -30.62 0.19 -12.07
CA THR A 413 -31.47 -0.66 -12.87
C THR A 413 -30.81 -2.04 -13.05
N ARG A 414 -31.38 -2.98 -12.33
CA ARG A 414 -31.09 -4.41 -12.43
C ARG A 414 -31.36 -4.89 -13.85
#